data_cdaa32a919d4ff48cd2f391ebfa1aee7
#
_entry.id   cdaa32a919d4ff48cd2f391ebfa1aee7
#
_cell.length_a   1.000
_cell.length_b   1.000
_cell.length_c   1.000
_cell.angle_alpha   90.00
_cell.angle_beta   90.00
_cell.angle_gamma   90.00
#
_symmetry.space_group_name_H-M   'P 1'
#
loop_
_entity.id
_entity.type
_entity.pdbx_description
1 polymer ?
#
loop_
_entity_poly.entity_id
_entity_poly.type
_entity_poly.pdbx_seq_one_letter_code
_entity_poly.pdbx_strand_id
1 'polypeptide(L)'
;AIEYTLPPKRRGKTTLDRYVKGPFLLDPFYRAAQVDGRFGVFRLRDLAPSGFKESEYFRTWYHECGFQDECGLLLELDSGSLNLALGMTGSSRGFSRRQVDRLEAVFPAVEAMVRRHWNPLTPAAESADLRARLQEALGAFGSSVLTRREQQVIELVLLGNSTRLVADKLGISAETVKLHRKH
;
A
#
# COMPACT_ATOMS: atom_id res chain seq x y z
N ALA A 1 -4.14 13.21 -8.77
CA ALA A 1 -3.28 13.99 -7.85
C ALA A 1 -3.24 13.28 -6.51
N ILE A 2 -2.08 13.14 -5.89
CA ILE A 2 -1.97 12.65 -4.51
C ILE A 2 -1.88 13.88 -3.63
N GLU A 3 -2.88 14.07 -2.78
CA GLU A 3 -2.89 15.14 -1.81
C GLU A 3 -2.59 14.56 -0.42
N TYR A 4 -1.64 15.14 0.26
CA TYR A 4 -1.13 14.60 1.51
C TYR A 4 -0.89 15.71 2.52
N THR A 5 -1.48 15.58 3.71
CA THR A 5 -1.29 16.53 4.81
C THR A 5 -0.52 15.88 5.95
N LEU A 6 0.67 16.38 6.24
CA LEU A 6 1.48 15.97 7.38
C LEU A 6 1.46 17.03 8.49
N PRO A 7 1.61 16.62 9.76
CA PRO A 7 1.88 17.55 10.83
C PRO A 7 3.20 18.31 10.54
N PRO A 8 3.22 19.64 10.76
CA PRO A 8 4.22 20.56 10.18
C PRO A 8 5.66 20.42 10.67
N LYS A 9 6.00 19.52 11.55
CA LYS A 9 7.32 19.51 12.22
C LYS A 9 8.29 18.39 11.80
N ARG A 10 7.94 17.46 10.90
CA ARG A 10 8.86 16.34 10.64
C ARG A 10 9.10 15.90 9.19
N ARG A 11 8.38 16.35 8.18
CA ARG A 11 8.60 15.83 6.82
C ARG A 11 8.21 16.83 5.73
N GLY A 12 9.19 17.23 4.93
CA GLY A 12 9.01 18.11 3.79
C GLY A 12 8.53 17.37 2.52
N LYS A 13 8.34 18.11 1.44
CA LYS A 13 8.01 17.64 0.07
C LYS A 13 8.75 16.36 -0.35
N THR A 14 9.99 16.17 0.14
CA THR A 14 10.86 15.04 -0.20
C THR A 14 10.32 13.67 0.20
N THR A 15 9.50 13.56 1.25
CA THR A 15 8.98 12.26 1.71
C THR A 15 7.87 11.77 0.79
N LEU A 16 6.94 12.64 0.42
CA LEU A 16 5.89 12.29 -0.53
C LEU A 16 6.45 12.03 -1.93
N ASP A 17 7.40 12.88 -2.38
CA ASP A 17 8.07 12.69 -3.67
C ASP A 17 8.81 11.35 -3.75
N ARG A 18 9.33 10.84 -2.62
CA ARG A 18 9.92 9.50 -2.54
C ARG A 18 8.85 8.41 -2.57
N TYR A 19 7.75 8.58 -1.83
CA TYR A 19 6.65 7.62 -1.79
C TYR A 19 6.07 7.34 -3.18
N VAL A 20 5.78 8.39 -3.95
CA VAL A 20 5.21 8.26 -5.30
C VAL A 20 6.19 7.72 -6.35
N LYS A 21 7.48 7.62 -6.03
CA LYS A 21 8.51 7.06 -6.93
C LYS A 21 8.65 5.53 -6.86
N GLY A 22 7.82 4.86 -6.06
CA GLY A 22 7.83 3.40 -6.01
C GLY A 22 7.29 2.79 -4.72
N PRO A 23 7.62 3.29 -3.52
CA PRO A 23 7.17 2.68 -2.27
C PRO A 23 5.66 2.46 -2.15
N PHE A 24 4.83 3.32 -2.77
CA PHE A 24 3.37 3.18 -2.76
C PHE A 24 2.89 1.83 -3.34
N LEU A 25 3.62 1.24 -4.27
CA LEU A 25 3.30 -0.06 -4.85
C LEU A 25 3.37 -1.21 -3.82
N LEU A 26 4.15 -1.01 -2.76
CA LEU A 26 4.35 -1.96 -1.67
C LEU A 26 3.43 -1.69 -0.48
N ASP A 27 2.65 -0.61 -0.55
CA ASP A 27 1.73 -0.21 0.51
C ASP A 27 0.53 -1.17 0.58
N PRO A 28 0.28 -1.84 1.72
CA PRO A 28 -0.85 -2.76 1.88
C PRO A 28 -2.21 -2.12 1.61
N PHE A 29 -2.39 -0.83 1.94
CA PHE A 29 -3.64 -0.11 1.69
C PHE A 29 -3.83 0.18 0.20
N TYR A 30 -2.77 0.60 -0.48
CA TYR A 30 -2.80 0.79 -1.92
C TYR A 30 -3.17 -0.51 -2.63
N ARG A 31 -2.55 -1.62 -2.25
CA ARG A 31 -2.85 -2.94 -2.80
C ARG A 31 -4.29 -3.35 -2.56
N ALA A 32 -4.76 -3.24 -1.31
CA ALA A 32 -6.13 -3.59 -0.96
C ALA A 32 -7.13 -2.87 -1.84
N ALA A 33 -6.94 -1.56 -2.08
CA ALA A 33 -7.83 -0.78 -2.93
C ALA A 33 -7.67 -1.07 -4.43
N GLN A 34 -6.42 -1.10 -4.95
CA GLN A 34 -6.18 -1.12 -6.40
C GLN A 34 -6.12 -2.53 -7.00
N VAL A 35 -5.69 -3.52 -6.23
CA VAL A 35 -5.53 -4.91 -6.70
C VAL A 35 -6.68 -5.78 -6.22
N ASP A 36 -7.01 -5.69 -4.92
CA ASP A 36 -7.98 -6.59 -4.30
C ASP A 36 -9.42 -6.01 -4.32
N GLY A 37 -9.59 -4.73 -4.71
CA GLY A 37 -10.91 -4.06 -4.75
C GLY A 37 -11.58 -3.94 -3.38
N ARG A 38 -10.80 -3.82 -2.31
CA ARG A 38 -11.29 -3.76 -0.93
C ARG A 38 -11.47 -2.32 -0.49
N PHE A 39 -12.67 -1.98 -0.06
CA PHE A 39 -13.02 -0.65 0.46
C PHE A 39 -13.68 -0.79 1.84
N GLY A 40 -13.52 0.22 2.70
CA GLY A 40 -13.98 0.20 4.08
C GLY A 40 -12.89 0.59 5.08
N VAL A 41 -13.05 0.18 6.34
CA VAL A 41 -12.09 0.47 7.42
C VAL A 41 -11.21 -0.75 7.68
N PHE A 42 -9.90 -0.57 7.59
CA PHE A 42 -8.94 -1.66 7.78
C PHE A 42 -7.77 -1.22 8.65
N ARG A 43 -7.31 -2.09 9.54
CA ARG A 43 -6.02 -1.91 10.20
C ARG A 43 -4.91 -2.44 9.29
N LEU A 44 -3.72 -1.92 9.44
CA LEU A 44 -2.54 -2.43 8.73
C LEU A 44 -2.41 -3.96 8.85
N ARG A 45 -2.58 -4.52 10.05
CA ARG A 45 -2.48 -5.96 10.29
C ARG A 45 -3.55 -6.81 9.59
N ASP A 46 -4.67 -6.20 9.18
CA ASP A 46 -5.75 -6.89 8.45
C ASP A 46 -5.46 -6.98 6.94
N LEU A 47 -4.53 -6.15 6.45
CA LEU A 47 -4.14 -6.04 5.05
C LEU A 47 -2.71 -6.51 4.79
N ALA A 48 -1.82 -6.28 5.75
CA ALA A 48 -0.41 -6.60 5.60
C ALA A 48 -0.19 -8.11 5.49
N PRO A 49 0.66 -8.57 4.58
CA PRO A 49 1.01 -9.99 4.47
C PRO A 49 1.79 -10.46 5.70
N SER A 50 1.75 -11.76 5.96
CA SER A 50 2.58 -12.38 6.99
C SER A 50 4.05 -12.02 6.77
N GLY A 51 4.76 -11.61 7.84
CA GLY A 51 6.14 -11.16 7.74
C GLY A 51 6.30 -9.73 7.18
N PHE A 52 5.25 -8.92 7.21
CA PHE A 52 5.30 -7.52 6.73
C PHE A 52 6.41 -6.70 7.39
N LYS A 53 6.66 -6.90 8.69
CA LYS A 53 7.71 -6.19 9.44
C LYS A 53 9.12 -6.51 8.95
N GLU A 54 9.30 -7.66 8.32
CA GLU A 54 10.55 -8.10 7.67
C GLU A 54 10.63 -7.67 6.19
N SER A 55 9.57 -7.06 5.66
CA SER A 55 9.54 -6.58 4.27
C SER A 55 10.46 -5.39 4.06
N GLU A 56 10.88 -5.19 2.82
CA GLU A 56 11.64 -4.01 2.41
C GLU A 56 10.89 -2.71 2.69
N TYR A 57 9.59 -2.69 2.36
CA TYR A 57 8.73 -1.54 2.58
C TYR A 57 8.69 -1.11 4.05
N PHE A 58 8.51 -2.08 4.97
CA PHE A 58 8.47 -1.78 6.40
C PHE A 58 9.81 -1.20 6.89
N ARG A 59 10.93 -1.81 6.49
CA ARG A 59 12.26 -1.40 6.95
C ARG A 59 12.72 -0.05 6.40
N THR A 60 12.41 0.24 5.14
CA THR A 60 12.91 1.43 4.46
C THR A 60 11.94 2.60 4.51
N TRP A 61 10.63 2.34 4.43
CA TRP A 61 9.62 3.38 4.37
C TRP A 61 8.80 3.51 5.64
N TYR A 62 8.13 2.44 6.06
CA TYR A 62 7.19 2.49 7.17
C TYR A 62 7.88 2.87 8.49
N HIS A 63 9.05 2.32 8.74
CA HIS A 63 9.87 2.65 9.90
C HIS A 63 10.30 4.12 9.91
N GLU A 64 10.70 4.70 8.77
CA GLU A 64 11.02 6.13 8.65
C GLU A 64 9.81 7.02 8.93
N CYS A 65 8.60 6.53 8.67
CA CYS A 65 7.36 7.23 8.99
C CYS A 65 7.11 7.36 10.50
N GLY A 66 7.77 6.56 11.32
CA GLY A 66 7.62 6.57 12.78
C GLY A 66 6.24 6.08 13.22
N PHE A 67 5.49 5.41 12.35
CA PHE A 67 4.23 4.79 12.70
C PHE A 67 4.47 3.44 13.39
N GLN A 68 3.70 3.18 14.45
CA GLN A 68 3.68 1.90 15.15
C GLN A 68 2.54 1.02 14.62
N ASP A 69 1.44 1.64 14.24
CA ASP A 69 0.28 0.98 13.63
C ASP A 69 -0.50 2.00 12.79
N GLU A 70 -1.31 1.51 11.88
CA GLU A 70 -2.11 2.34 10.98
C GLU A 70 -3.49 1.75 10.79
N CYS A 71 -4.48 2.63 10.66
CA CYS A 71 -5.84 2.28 10.24
C CYS A 71 -6.22 3.17 9.07
N GLY A 72 -6.56 2.58 7.95
CA GLY A 72 -6.98 3.28 6.74
C GLY A 72 -8.49 3.18 6.51
N LEU A 73 -9.08 4.29 6.10
CA LEU A 73 -10.42 4.33 5.52
C LEU A 73 -10.23 4.35 4.01
N LEU A 74 -10.44 3.21 3.37
CA LEU A 74 -10.32 3.05 1.92
C LEU A 74 -11.66 3.35 1.27
N LEU A 75 -11.69 4.35 0.40
CA LEU A 75 -12.89 4.81 -0.29
C LEU A 75 -12.71 4.65 -1.79
N GLU A 76 -13.76 4.15 -2.43
CA GLU A 76 -13.85 4.11 -3.88
C GLU A 76 -14.41 5.43 -4.40
N LEU A 77 -13.75 5.98 -5.42
CA LEU A 77 -14.17 7.17 -6.15
C LEU A 77 -14.32 6.83 -7.63
N ASP A 78 -15.08 7.63 -8.37
CA ASP A 78 -15.25 7.47 -9.82
C ASP A 78 -13.91 7.53 -10.56
N SER A 79 -12.95 8.27 -10.01
CA SER A 79 -11.62 8.48 -10.56
C SER A 79 -10.52 7.60 -9.95
N GLY A 80 -10.85 6.67 -9.05
CA GLY A 80 -9.83 5.84 -8.38
C GLY A 80 -10.18 5.48 -6.95
N SER A 81 -9.20 5.58 -6.06
CA SER A 81 -9.42 5.33 -4.63
C SER A 81 -8.74 6.39 -3.78
N LEU A 82 -9.27 6.58 -2.58
CA LEU A 82 -8.69 7.45 -1.57
C LEU A 82 -8.46 6.66 -0.28
N ASN A 83 -7.29 6.83 0.33
CA ASN A 83 -7.00 6.32 1.67
C ASN A 83 -6.88 7.49 2.66
N LEU A 84 -7.76 7.54 3.65
CA LEU A 84 -7.58 8.39 4.82
C LEU A 84 -6.85 7.60 5.89
N ALA A 85 -5.55 7.82 5.98
CA ALA A 85 -4.66 7.09 6.85
C ALA A 85 -4.59 7.73 8.26
N LEU A 86 -4.84 6.93 9.27
CA LEU A 86 -4.70 7.27 10.68
C LEU A 86 -3.51 6.52 11.26
N GLY A 87 -2.39 7.21 11.46
CA GLY A 87 -1.16 6.63 12.00
C GLY A 87 -1.07 6.78 13.52
N MET A 88 -0.73 5.70 14.21
CA MET A 88 -0.33 5.75 15.62
C MET A 88 1.16 5.90 15.76
N THR A 89 1.60 6.83 16.59
CA THR A 89 3.01 7.05 16.95
C THR A 89 3.25 6.74 18.43
N GLY A 90 4.50 6.45 18.80
CA GLY A 90 4.87 6.12 20.18
C GLY A 90 4.65 4.64 20.54
N SER A 91 4.62 4.31 21.84
CA SER A 91 4.55 2.94 22.34
C SER A 91 3.13 2.35 22.42
N SER A 92 2.25 2.71 21.50
CA SER A 92 0.86 2.24 21.52
C SER A 92 0.75 0.75 21.14
N ARG A 93 -0.30 0.09 21.69
CA ARG A 93 -0.61 -1.33 21.36
C ARG A 93 -1.29 -1.50 19.99
N GLY A 94 -1.34 -0.45 19.17
CA GLY A 94 -2.04 -0.42 17.91
C GLY A 94 -3.56 -0.19 18.04
N PHE A 95 -4.25 -0.17 16.90
CA PHE A 95 -5.69 0.05 16.85
C PHE A 95 -6.46 -1.12 17.45
N SER A 96 -7.21 -0.84 18.52
CA SER A 96 -8.12 -1.79 19.15
C SER A 96 -9.38 -2.02 18.31
N ARG A 97 -10.07 -3.15 18.51
CA ARG A 97 -11.35 -3.42 17.83
C ARG A 97 -12.38 -2.30 18.09
N ARG A 98 -12.50 -1.85 19.33
CA ARG A 98 -13.42 -0.75 19.68
C ARG A 98 -13.16 0.56 18.93
N GLN A 99 -11.90 0.87 18.62
CA GLN A 99 -11.57 2.05 17.80
C GLN A 99 -11.97 1.84 16.34
N VAL A 100 -11.74 0.65 15.81
CA VAL A 100 -12.19 0.29 14.45
C VAL A 100 -13.71 0.34 14.35
N ASP A 101 -14.46 -0.23 15.31
CA ASP A 101 -15.93 -0.19 15.31
C ASP A 101 -16.47 1.25 15.29
N ARG A 102 -15.79 2.18 15.98
CA ARG A 102 -16.13 3.61 15.94
C ARG A 102 -15.86 4.24 14.57
N LEU A 103 -14.75 3.86 13.92
CA LEU A 103 -14.43 4.34 12.57
C LEU A 103 -15.40 3.75 11.55
N GLU A 104 -15.77 2.48 11.68
CA GLU A 104 -16.80 1.83 10.85
C GLU A 104 -18.15 2.54 10.99
N ALA A 105 -18.53 2.95 12.20
CA ALA A 105 -19.79 3.65 12.46
C ALA A 105 -19.86 5.03 11.79
N VAL A 106 -18.74 5.74 11.63
CA VAL A 106 -18.70 7.06 10.96
C VAL A 106 -18.33 6.98 9.49
N PHE A 107 -17.88 5.81 9.02
CA PHE A 107 -17.40 5.61 7.64
C PHE A 107 -18.41 6.06 6.58
N PRO A 108 -19.72 5.76 6.66
CA PRO A 108 -20.68 6.20 5.64
C PRO A 108 -20.76 7.72 5.51
N ALA A 109 -20.66 8.46 6.63
CA ALA A 109 -20.66 9.92 6.60
C ALA A 109 -19.37 10.47 5.96
N VAL A 110 -18.22 9.89 6.32
CA VAL A 110 -16.93 10.24 5.72
C VAL A 110 -16.96 9.96 4.22
N GLU A 111 -17.47 8.80 3.81
CA GLU A 111 -17.59 8.42 2.41
C GLU A 111 -18.44 9.43 1.61
N ALA A 112 -19.60 9.80 2.14
CA ALA A 112 -20.48 10.78 1.49
C ALA A 112 -19.79 12.15 1.32
N MET A 113 -19.08 12.62 2.33
CA MET A 113 -18.32 13.87 2.27
C MET A 113 -17.18 13.79 1.25
N VAL A 114 -16.43 12.71 1.25
CA VAL A 114 -15.31 12.48 0.33
C VAL A 114 -15.81 12.40 -1.10
N ARG A 115 -16.85 11.60 -1.39
CA ARG A 115 -17.45 11.51 -2.73
C ARG A 115 -17.94 12.87 -3.23
N ARG A 116 -18.58 13.65 -2.36
CA ARG A 116 -19.05 15.01 -2.70
C ARG A 116 -17.90 15.95 -3.06
N HIS A 117 -16.75 15.79 -2.41
CA HIS A 117 -15.59 16.65 -2.63
C HIS A 117 -14.78 16.27 -3.88
N TRP A 118 -14.51 14.97 -4.06
CA TRP A 118 -13.54 14.51 -5.06
C TRP A 118 -14.16 14.05 -6.39
N ASN A 119 -15.35 13.43 -6.39
CA ASN A 119 -15.96 12.96 -7.64
C ASN A 119 -16.18 14.06 -8.70
N PRO A 120 -16.53 15.31 -8.35
CA PRO A 120 -16.63 16.37 -9.35
C PRO A 120 -15.31 16.83 -9.95
N LEU A 121 -14.16 16.43 -9.37
CA LEU A 121 -12.85 16.98 -9.72
C LEU A 121 -12.09 16.15 -10.77
N THR A 122 -12.54 14.94 -11.12
CA THR A 122 -11.79 14.06 -12.01
C THR A 122 -12.70 13.31 -13.00
N PRO A 123 -12.43 13.37 -14.30
CA PRO A 123 -13.15 12.57 -15.31
C PRO A 123 -12.91 11.08 -15.08
N ALA A 124 -13.99 10.29 -15.02
CA ALA A 124 -13.93 8.84 -14.78
C ALA A 124 -13.08 8.04 -15.79
N ALA A 125 -12.94 8.56 -17.01
CA ALA A 125 -12.19 7.91 -18.08
C ALA A 125 -10.67 7.83 -17.81
N GLU A 126 -10.07 8.84 -17.14
CA GLU A 126 -8.61 8.86 -16.89
C GLU A 126 -8.15 7.85 -15.84
N SER A 127 -9.03 7.48 -14.90
CA SER A 127 -8.66 6.57 -13.81
C SER A 127 -8.68 5.09 -14.20
N ALA A 128 -9.60 4.70 -15.07
CA ALA A 128 -9.65 3.32 -15.58
C ALA A 128 -8.41 3.01 -16.45
N ASP A 129 -7.99 3.98 -17.28
CA ASP A 129 -6.77 3.87 -18.08
C ASP A 129 -5.51 3.78 -17.21
N LEU A 130 -5.41 4.59 -16.15
CA LEU A 130 -4.27 4.54 -15.22
C LEU A 130 -4.17 3.20 -14.48
N ARG A 131 -5.31 2.61 -14.04
CA ARG A 131 -5.33 1.28 -13.40
C ARG A 131 -4.85 0.20 -14.36
N ALA A 132 -5.38 0.19 -15.59
CA ALA A 132 -4.98 -0.78 -16.61
C ALA A 132 -3.49 -0.68 -16.93
N ARG A 133 -2.98 0.54 -17.12
CA ARG A 133 -1.56 0.81 -17.38
C ARG A 133 -0.64 0.42 -16.23
N LEU A 134 -1.08 0.62 -14.98
CA LEU A 134 -0.31 0.18 -13.81
C LEU A 134 -0.26 -1.34 -13.69
N GLN A 135 -1.37 -2.04 -13.92
CA GLN A 135 -1.40 -3.50 -13.92
C GLN A 135 -0.55 -4.07 -15.05
N GLU A 136 -0.63 -3.49 -16.23
CA GLU A 136 0.19 -3.86 -17.37
C GLU A 136 1.68 -3.61 -17.10
N ALA A 137 2.03 -2.45 -16.55
CA ALA A 137 3.41 -2.11 -16.18
C ALA A 137 3.98 -3.04 -15.09
N LEU A 138 3.18 -3.43 -14.10
CA LEU A 138 3.59 -4.40 -13.08
C LEU A 138 3.79 -5.80 -13.67
N GLY A 139 2.89 -6.24 -14.54
CA GLY A 139 3.01 -7.54 -15.22
C GLY A 139 4.15 -7.58 -16.26
N ALA A 140 4.46 -6.44 -16.86
CA ALA A 140 5.57 -6.30 -17.83
C ALA A 140 6.91 -5.97 -17.16
N PHE A 141 6.92 -5.66 -15.87
CA PHE A 141 8.13 -5.22 -15.17
C PHE A 141 9.25 -6.27 -15.27
N GLY A 142 10.34 -5.85 -15.88
CA GLY A 142 11.52 -6.70 -16.04
C GLY A 142 11.38 -7.85 -17.05
N SER A 143 10.28 -7.95 -17.80
CA SER A 143 10.03 -9.06 -18.74
C SER A 143 11.09 -9.23 -19.82
N SER A 144 11.79 -8.15 -20.18
CA SER A 144 12.87 -8.16 -21.19
C SER A 144 14.26 -8.44 -20.61
N VAL A 145 14.44 -8.39 -19.28
CA VAL A 145 15.74 -8.46 -18.63
C VAL A 145 15.82 -9.59 -17.62
N LEU A 146 14.70 -9.93 -16.97
CA LEU A 146 14.62 -10.93 -15.92
C LEU A 146 14.21 -12.30 -16.48
N THR A 147 14.80 -13.34 -15.94
CA THR A 147 14.31 -14.69 -16.15
C THR A 147 12.90 -14.86 -15.52
N ARG A 148 12.15 -15.85 -16.00
CA ARG A 148 10.81 -16.15 -15.46
C ARG A 148 10.81 -16.33 -13.93
N ARG A 149 11.89 -16.87 -13.37
CA ARG A 149 12.02 -17.10 -11.94
C ARG A 149 12.29 -15.80 -11.18
N GLU A 150 13.13 -14.95 -11.72
CA GLU A 150 13.38 -13.61 -11.17
C GLU A 150 12.13 -12.74 -11.22
N GLN A 151 11.35 -12.82 -12.30
CA GLN A 151 10.05 -12.13 -12.38
C GLN A 151 9.10 -12.57 -11.26
N GLN A 152 8.94 -13.88 -11.02
CA GLN A 152 8.12 -14.40 -9.93
C GLN A 152 8.58 -13.89 -8.55
N VAL A 153 9.89 -13.84 -8.33
CA VAL A 153 10.46 -13.32 -7.09
C VAL A 153 10.17 -11.82 -6.95
N ILE A 154 10.45 -11.04 -8.00
CA ILE A 154 10.23 -9.58 -8.00
C ILE A 154 8.75 -9.25 -7.82
N GLU A 155 7.87 -9.92 -8.51
CA GLU A 155 6.42 -9.74 -8.38
C GLU A 155 5.97 -9.93 -6.91
N LEU A 156 6.38 -11.01 -6.28
CA LEU A 156 6.07 -11.24 -4.87
C LEU A 156 6.71 -10.22 -3.93
N VAL A 157 7.90 -9.73 -4.22
CA VAL A 157 8.56 -8.65 -3.45
C VAL A 157 7.79 -7.33 -3.62
N LEU A 158 7.42 -6.96 -4.84
CA LEU A 158 6.60 -5.79 -5.13
C LEU A 158 5.22 -5.86 -4.46
N LEU A 159 4.71 -7.07 -4.28
CA LEU A 159 3.51 -7.34 -3.50
C LEU A 159 3.73 -7.26 -1.98
N GLY A 160 4.88 -6.78 -1.50
CA GLY A 160 5.18 -6.56 -0.08
C GLY A 160 5.49 -7.83 0.72
N ASN A 161 5.70 -8.98 0.06
CA ASN A 161 6.04 -10.20 0.78
C ASN A 161 7.49 -10.16 1.30
N SER A 162 7.71 -10.66 2.52
CA SER A 162 9.05 -10.84 3.05
C SER A 162 9.80 -11.93 2.28
N THR A 163 11.14 -11.91 2.35
CA THR A 163 11.99 -12.94 1.71
C THR A 163 11.58 -14.36 2.10
N ARG A 164 11.19 -14.57 3.37
CA ARG A 164 10.73 -15.86 3.87
C ARG A 164 9.41 -16.28 3.21
N LEU A 165 8.45 -15.37 3.15
CA LEU A 165 7.14 -15.66 2.55
C LEU A 165 7.25 -15.87 1.02
N VAL A 166 8.17 -15.16 0.35
CA VAL A 166 8.49 -15.42 -1.07
C VAL A 166 9.06 -16.83 -1.23
N ALA A 167 9.99 -17.22 -0.36
CA ALA A 167 10.59 -18.56 -0.36
C ALA A 167 9.51 -19.65 -0.19
N ASP A 168 8.64 -19.49 0.81
CA ASP A 168 7.54 -20.43 1.09
C ASP A 168 6.57 -20.53 -0.10
N LYS A 169 6.14 -19.40 -0.68
CA LYS A 169 5.22 -19.36 -1.84
C LYS A 169 5.80 -19.97 -3.10
N LEU A 170 7.10 -19.84 -3.30
CA LEU A 170 7.79 -20.36 -4.49
C LEU A 170 8.41 -21.75 -4.30
N GLY A 171 8.35 -22.31 -3.08
CA GLY A 171 8.93 -23.61 -2.76
C GLY A 171 10.46 -23.63 -2.89
N ILE A 172 11.15 -22.53 -2.52
CA ILE A 172 12.61 -22.40 -2.59
C ILE A 172 13.18 -21.89 -1.26
N SER A 173 14.50 -21.94 -1.11
CA SER A 173 15.13 -21.41 0.10
C SER A 173 15.16 -19.88 0.13
N ALA A 174 15.19 -19.30 1.34
CA ALA A 174 15.35 -17.87 1.51
C ALA A 174 16.67 -17.34 0.90
N GLU A 175 17.72 -18.17 0.90
CA GLU A 175 19.00 -17.84 0.27
C GLU A 175 18.85 -17.78 -1.26
N THR A 176 18.07 -18.68 -1.84
CA THR A 176 17.77 -18.67 -3.29
C THR A 176 16.99 -17.41 -3.67
N VAL A 177 16.03 -16.97 -2.83
CA VAL A 177 15.33 -15.69 -3.05
C VAL A 177 16.30 -14.52 -3.01
N LYS A 178 17.21 -14.48 -2.05
CA LYS A 178 18.25 -13.43 -1.97
C LYS A 178 19.15 -13.43 -3.20
N LEU A 179 19.49 -14.59 -3.73
CA LEU A 179 20.29 -14.71 -4.95
C LEU A 179 19.55 -14.10 -6.15
N HIS A 180 18.28 -14.47 -6.36
CA HIS A 180 17.47 -13.88 -7.44
C HIS A 180 17.23 -12.37 -7.30
N ARG A 181 17.38 -11.79 -6.12
CA ARG A 181 17.30 -10.33 -5.89
C ARG A 181 18.62 -9.60 -6.15
N LYS A 182 19.73 -10.31 -6.28
CA LYS A 182 21.06 -9.73 -6.52
C LYS A 182 21.39 -9.54 -8.00
N HIS A 183 20.77 -10.34 -8.83
CA HIS A 183 20.89 -10.28 -10.29
C HIS A 183 19.88 -9.29 -10.86
#